data_01d8ef17a8ee6b877963f70c7391e9dc
#
_entry.id   01d8ef17a8ee6b877963f70c7391e9dc
#
_cell.length_a   1.000
_cell.length_b   1.000
_cell.length_c   1.000
_cell.angle_alpha   90.00
_cell.angle_beta   90.00
_cell.angle_gamma   90.00
#
_symmetry.space_group_name_H-M   'P 1'
#
loop_
_entity.id
_entity.type
_entity.pdbx_description
1 polymer ?
#
loop_
_entity_poly.entity_id
_entity_poly.type
_entity_poly.pdbx_seq_one_letter_code
_entity_poly.pdbx_strand_id
1 'polypeptide(L)'
;MRRRILLLMALVALLAGPARALAQSGSLDQSPAAVVKRYVTLDKKGARMDAMSFETLMPYIDWTEEPLWGRVVVIQEVTVPEDYRQWEVVDKLEVVIPVTFTVLGSVYLETAAFVPDATTENVRFRVKGVRSKWRIVEPVIPPHIGLNRMIDLVREAEVKEPDAEKRAGLAVLGETLRKVKP
;
A
#
# COMPACT_ATOMS: atom_id res chain seq x y z
N MET A 1 23.17 85.84 -14.42
CA MET A 1 24.24 84.99 -13.84
C MET A 1 23.93 83.55 -14.20
N ARG A 2 24.82 82.89 -14.90
CA ARG A 2 24.68 81.57 -15.50
C ARG A 2 25.01 80.48 -14.49
N ARG A 3 24.20 79.42 -14.39
CA ARG A 3 24.68 78.15 -13.89
C ARG A 3 24.11 77.02 -14.76
N ARG A 4 25.05 76.40 -15.47
CA ARG A 4 24.83 75.19 -16.23
C ARG A 4 24.69 73.99 -15.30
N ILE A 5 23.66 73.20 -15.48
CA ILE A 5 23.50 71.92 -14.83
C ILE A 5 23.64 70.87 -15.92
N LEU A 6 24.74 70.10 -15.84
CA LEU A 6 25.02 68.94 -16.67
C LEU A 6 24.11 67.78 -16.27
N LEU A 7 23.28 67.29 -17.18
CA LEU A 7 22.54 66.07 -17.07
C LEU A 7 23.45 64.89 -17.36
N LEU A 8 23.77 64.07 -16.35
CA LEU A 8 24.38 62.78 -16.48
C LEU A 8 23.29 61.75 -16.73
N MET A 9 23.15 61.28 -17.99
CA MET A 9 22.35 60.10 -18.31
C MET A 9 23.11 58.86 -17.90
N ALA A 10 22.67 58.22 -16.81
CA ALA A 10 23.11 56.88 -16.45
C ALA A 10 22.29 55.86 -17.25
N LEU A 11 22.96 55.24 -18.23
CA LEU A 11 22.43 54.14 -19.02
C LEU A 11 22.44 52.85 -18.16
N VAL A 12 21.32 52.47 -17.57
CA VAL A 12 21.15 51.19 -16.88
C VAL A 12 20.82 50.14 -17.93
N ALA A 13 21.84 49.37 -18.35
CA ALA A 13 21.66 48.18 -19.18
C ALA A 13 21.01 47.08 -18.32
N LEU A 14 19.71 46.84 -18.53
CA LEU A 14 19.00 45.66 -17.98
C LEU A 14 19.56 44.42 -18.72
N LEU A 15 20.44 43.68 -18.06
CA LEU A 15 20.79 42.33 -18.40
C LEU A 15 19.63 41.40 -18.04
N ALA A 16 18.67 41.26 -18.96
CA ALA A 16 17.69 40.20 -18.91
C ALA A 16 18.40 38.89 -19.26
N GLY A 17 18.95 38.23 -18.22
CA GLY A 17 19.44 36.86 -18.36
C GLY A 17 18.25 35.93 -18.68
N PRO A 18 18.40 34.96 -19.59
CA PRO A 18 17.35 33.97 -19.83
C PRO A 18 17.11 33.22 -18.52
N ALA A 19 15.94 33.41 -17.94
CA ALA A 19 15.45 32.55 -16.87
C ALA A 19 15.42 31.13 -17.44
N ARG A 20 16.44 30.35 -17.11
CA ARG A 20 16.36 28.91 -17.25
C ARG A 20 15.22 28.44 -16.38
N ALA A 21 14.07 28.22 -16.98
CA ALA A 21 13.03 27.39 -16.43
C ALA A 21 13.68 26.02 -16.22
N LEU A 22 14.17 25.78 -15.01
CA LEU A 22 14.46 24.43 -14.54
C LEU A 22 13.11 23.73 -14.62
N ALA A 23 12.92 22.96 -15.71
CA ALA A 23 11.87 21.97 -15.75
C ALA A 23 12.09 21.12 -14.50
N GLN A 24 11.34 21.39 -13.47
CA GLN A 24 11.14 20.47 -12.37
C GLN A 24 10.48 19.26 -13.01
N SER A 25 11.33 18.30 -13.43
CA SER A 25 10.88 16.93 -13.60
C SER A 25 10.34 16.55 -12.23
N GLY A 26 9.01 16.59 -12.10
CA GLY A 26 8.32 16.23 -10.87
C GLY A 26 8.76 14.83 -10.50
N SER A 27 9.70 14.74 -9.56
CA SER A 27 10.08 13.48 -8.97
C SER A 27 8.84 12.97 -8.27
N LEU A 28 8.41 11.78 -8.65
CA LEU A 28 7.35 11.09 -7.93
C LEU A 28 7.79 11.01 -6.46
N ASP A 29 6.97 11.50 -5.53
CA ASP A 29 7.31 11.74 -4.11
C ASP A 29 7.87 10.52 -3.37
N GLN A 30 7.60 9.32 -3.88
CA GLN A 30 8.05 8.05 -3.29
C GLN A 30 8.49 7.09 -4.39
N SER A 31 9.34 6.10 -4.05
CA SER A 31 9.64 5.02 -4.98
C SER A 31 8.46 4.04 -5.13
N PRO A 32 8.33 3.35 -6.28
CA PRO A 32 7.28 2.33 -6.46
C PRO A 32 7.32 1.24 -5.36
N ALA A 33 8.52 0.81 -4.97
CA ALA A 33 8.68 -0.19 -3.90
C ALA A 33 8.21 0.34 -2.55
N ALA A 34 8.44 1.62 -2.24
CA ALA A 34 7.96 2.23 -0.99
C ALA A 34 6.42 2.24 -0.93
N VAL A 35 5.75 2.48 -2.07
CA VAL A 35 4.29 2.41 -2.18
C VAL A 35 3.79 0.99 -1.91
N VAL A 36 4.36 -0.02 -2.58
CA VAL A 36 4.00 -1.43 -2.37
C VAL A 36 4.27 -1.85 -0.93
N LYS A 37 5.45 -1.53 -0.38
CA LYS A 37 5.82 -1.84 1.01
C LYS A 37 4.84 -1.24 2.01
N ARG A 38 4.40 0.01 1.78
CA ARG A 38 3.42 0.65 2.64
C ARG A 38 2.06 -0.03 2.56
N TYR A 39 1.59 -0.33 1.34
CA TYR A 39 0.35 -1.06 1.11
C TYR A 39 0.34 -2.41 1.84
N VAL A 40 1.30 -3.29 1.57
CA VAL A 40 1.33 -4.63 2.19
C VAL A 40 1.52 -4.59 3.71
N THR A 41 2.19 -3.55 4.23
CA THR A 41 2.33 -3.34 5.68
C THR A 41 0.99 -2.97 6.32
N LEU A 42 0.19 -2.13 5.67
CA LEU A 42 -1.14 -1.76 6.15
C LEU A 42 -2.11 -2.94 6.02
N ASP A 43 -2.06 -3.66 4.90
CA ASP A 43 -2.86 -4.87 4.68
C ASP A 43 -2.56 -5.94 5.75
N LYS A 44 -1.28 -6.23 6.01
CA LYS A 44 -0.85 -7.14 7.08
C LYS A 44 -1.41 -6.74 8.46
N LYS A 45 -1.65 -5.45 8.68
CA LYS A 45 -2.27 -4.90 9.90
C LYS A 45 -3.80 -4.90 9.88
N GLY A 46 -4.43 -5.40 8.81
CA GLY A 46 -5.87 -5.52 8.69
C GLY A 46 -6.58 -4.25 8.21
N ALA A 47 -5.89 -3.35 7.49
CA ALA A 47 -6.49 -2.11 7.00
C ALA A 47 -7.68 -2.33 6.04
N ARG A 48 -7.82 -3.54 5.47
CA ARG A 48 -8.92 -3.91 4.58
C ARG A 48 -10.10 -4.59 5.28
N MET A 49 -10.05 -4.68 6.63
CA MET A 49 -11.10 -5.37 7.40
C MET A 49 -12.23 -4.44 7.86
N ASP A 50 -12.06 -3.13 7.71
CA ASP A 50 -13.11 -2.16 7.98
C ASP A 50 -12.99 -0.93 7.05
N ALA A 51 -14.12 -0.23 6.83
CA ALA A 51 -14.20 0.87 5.87
C ALA A 51 -13.31 2.06 6.25
N MET A 52 -13.17 2.38 7.54
CA MET A 52 -12.35 3.51 7.99
C MET A 52 -10.86 3.23 7.81
N SER A 53 -10.44 2.00 8.10
CA SER A 53 -9.05 1.58 7.90
C SER A 53 -8.70 1.47 6.41
N PHE A 54 -9.67 1.12 5.56
CA PHE A 54 -9.47 1.07 4.10
C PHE A 54 -9.08 2.43 3.52
N GLU A 55 -9.61 3.53 4.04
CA GLU A 55 -9.23 4.89 3.62
C GLU A 55 -7.72 5.13 3.72
N THR A 56 -7.04 4.46 4.64
CA THR A 56 -5.58 4.56 4.79
C THR A 56 -4.79 3.96 3.63
N LEU A 57 -5.42 3.11 2.81
CA LEU A 57 -4.83 2.49 1.62
C LEU A 57 -5.03 3.32 0.34
N MET A 58 -6.07 4.16 0.30
CA MET A 58 -6.42 4.99 -0.87
C MET A 58 -5.23 5.77 -1.48
N PRO A 59 -4.26 6.28 -0.70
CA PRO A 59 -3.10 6.96 -1.27
C PRO A 59 -2.17 6.05 -2.09
N TYR A 60 -2.25 4.73 -1.94
CA TYR A 60 -1.32 3.76 -2.52
C TYR A 60 -1.92 2.91 -3.66
N ILE A 61 -3.25 2.93 -3.81
CA ILE A 61 -4.01 2.09 -4.75
C ILE A 61 -4.78 2.95 -5.75
N ASP A 62 -5.18 2.37 -6.88
CA ASP A 62 -5.97 3.05 -7.91
C ASP A 62 -7.43 2.58 -7.96
N TRP A 63 -7.82 1.58 -7.16
CA TRP A 63 -9.22 1.21 -6.98
C TRP A 63 -9.83 1.92 -5.76
N THR A 64 -11.13 2.24 -5.84
CA THR A 64 -11.85 3.04 -4.84
C THR A 64 -12.77 2.22 -3.95
N GLU A 65 -13.06 0.98 -4.35
CA GLU A 65 -13.96 0.09 -3.65
C GLU A 65 -13.26 -1.22 -3.34
N GLU A 66 -13.46 -1.73 -2.14
CA GLU A 66 -12.96 -3.03 -1.74
C GLU A 66 -13.92 -4.12 -2.21
N PRO A 67 -13.47 -5.11 -2.99
CA PRO A 67 -14.30 -6.26 -3.33
C PRO A 67 -14.74 -7.04 -2.09
N LEU A 68 -15.88 -7.68 -2.17
CA LEU A 68 -16.32 -8.62 -1.13
C LEU A 68 -15.51 -9.90 -1.23
N TRP A 69 -14.74 -10.17 -0.18
CA TRP A 69 -13.91 -11.35 -0.09
C TRP A 69 -14.56 -12.41 0.81
N GLY A 70 -14.68 -13.64 0.30
CA GLY A 70 -15.14 -14.79 1.11
C GLY A 70 -14.06 -15.35 2.03
N ARG A 71 -12.79 -14.93 1.83
CA ARG A 71 -11.64 -15.39 2.61
C ARG A 71 -10.62 -14.30 2.87
N VAL A 72 -9.84 -14.52 3.91
CA VAL A 72 -8.65 -13.73 4.27
C VAL A 72 -7.45 -14.66 4.28
N VAL A 73 -6.36 -14.28 3.64
CA VAL A 73 -5.10 -15.02 3.66
C VAL A 73 -4.33 -14.65 4.94
N VAL A 74 -3.95 -15.66 5.71
CA VAL A 74 -3.15 -15.48 6.93
C VAL A 74 -1.68 -15.68 6.61
N ILE A 75 -0.88 -14.66 6.88
CA ILE A 75 0.55 -14.66 6.55
C ILE A 75 1.42 -14.55 7.80
N GLN A 76 2.59 -15.15 7.70
CA GLN A 76 3.68 -14.94 8.64
C GLN A 76 4.46 -13.68 8.27
N GLU A 77 4.94 -13.61 7.02
CA GLU A 77 5.85 -12.59 6.55
C GLU A 77 5.51 -12.14 5.13
N VAL A 78 5.97 -10.93 4.80
CA VAL A 78 5.92 -10.39 3.44
C VAL A 78 7.23 -9.68 3.11
N THR A 79 7.77 -9.95 1.94
CA THR A 79 9.01 -9.36 1.44
C THR A 79 8.76 -8.60 0.14
N VAL A 80 9.16 -7.33 0.13
CA VAL A 80 9.12 -6.46 -1.06
C VAL A 80 10.55 -6.12 -1.46
N PRO A 81 11.03 -6.49 -2.66
CA PRO A 81 12.38 -6.17 -3.09
C PRO A 81 12.54 -4.67 -3.34
N GLU A 82 13.55 -4.05 -2.73
CA GLU A 82 13.87 -2.65 -2.90
C GLU A 82 14.82 -2.39 -4.08
N ASP A 83 15.56 -3.42 -4.51
CA ASP A 83 16.46 -3.35 -5.65
C ASP A 83 15.68 -3.41 -6.97
N TYR A 84 15.72 -2.31 -7.72
CA TYR A 84 15.03 -2.18 -9.02
C TYR A 84 15.44 -3.25 -10.06
N ARG A 85 16.59 -3.89 -9.90
CA ARG A 85 17.05 -4.99 -10.75
C ARG A 85 16.20 -6.25 -10.64
N GLN A 86 15.42 -6.36 -9.56
CA GLN A 86 14.47 -7.44 -9.33
C GLN A 86 13.07 -7.14 -9.86
N TRP A 87 12.84 -5.92 -10.38
CA TRP A 87 11.56 -5.49 -10.93
C TRP A 87 11.52 -5.68 -12.43
N GLU A 88 10.34 -5.81 -12.99
CA GLU A 88 10.11 -5.67 -14.42
C GLU A 88 9.77 -4.20 -14.70
N VAL A 89 10.63 -3.52 -15.44
CA VAL A 89 10.39 -2.15 -15.88
C VAL A 89 9.65 -2.20 -17.20
N VAL A 90 8.37 -1.81 -17.21
CA VAL A 90 7.53 -1.79 -18.41
C VAL A 90 7.80 -0.51 -19.20
N ASP A 91 7.77 0.63 -18.51
CA ASP A 91 8.15 1.93 -19.05
C ASP A 91 8.61 2.90 -17.94
N LYS A 92 8.70 4.21 -18.28
CA LYS A 92 9.15 5.26 -17.34
C LYS A 92 8.18 5.49 -16.16
N LEU A 93 6.92 5.10 -16.32
CA LEU A 93 5.83 5.31 -15.35
C LEU A 93 5.12 4.02 -15.00
N GLU A 94 5.68 2.87 -15.35
CA GLU A 94 5.06 1.56 -15.06
C GLU A 94 6.12 0.51 -14.75
N VAL A 95 5.96 -0.12 -13.58
CA VAL A 95 6.82 -1.22 -13.14
C VAL A 95 5.99 -2.35 -12.56
N VAL A 96 6.53 -3.57 -12.59
CA VAL A 96 5.95 -4.73 -11.90
C VAL A 96 6.93 -5.20 -10.84
N ILE A 97 6.48 -5.23 -9.58
CA ILE A 97 7.29 -5.59 -8.41
C ILE A 97 6.82 -6.94 -7.89
N PRO A 98 7.68 -7.97 -7.87
CA PRO A 98 7.36 -9.26 -7.29
C PRO A 98 7.40 -9.17 -5.77
N VAL A 99 6.29 -9.49 -5.11
CA VAL A 99 6.18 -9.54 -3.64
C VAL A 99 6.01 -10.97 -3.21
N THR A 100 6.80 -11.40 -2.24
CA THR A 100 6.76 -12.75 -1.69
C THR A 100 6.03 -12.75 -0.35
N PHE A 101 5.00 -13.59 -0.24
CA PHE A 101 4.26 -13.82 1.01
C PHE A 101 4.56 -15.22 1.53
N THR A 102 4.89 -15.35 2.82
CA THR A 102 4.92 -16.62 3.54
C THR A 102 3.52 -16.85 4.12
N VAL A 103 2.73 -17.68 3.43
CA VAL A 103 1.34 -17.98 3.78
C VAL A 103 1.28 -19.12 4.79
N LEU A 104 0.37 -19.02 5.75
CA LEU A 104 0.07 -20.05 6.75
C LEU A 104 -1.24 -20.80 6.45
N GLY A 105 -2.15 -20.15 5.71
CA GLY A 105 -3.46 -20.66 5.35
C GLY A 105 -4.46 -19.56 5.09
N SER A 106 -5.75 -19.91 5.07
CA SER A 106 -6.85 -18.97 4.84
C SER A 106 -7.95 -19.10 5.88
N VAL A 107 -8.49 -17.98 6.34
CA VAL A 107 -9.73 -17.92 7.12
C VAL A 107 -10.88 -17.66 6.17
N TYR A 108 -11.88 -18.54 6.19
CA TYR A 108 -13.14 -18.39 5.48
C TYR A 108 -14.16 -17.70 6.38
N LEU A 109 -14.62 -16.51 5.96
CA LEU A 109 -15.41 -15.62 6.80
C LEU A 109 -16.83 -16.16 7.07
N GLU A 110 -17.42 -16.79 6.08
CA GLU A 110 -18.78 -17.33 6.18
C GLU A 110 -18.90 -18.47 7.19
N THR A 111 -17.89 -19.35 7.24
CA THR A 111 -17.89 -20.56 8.10
C THR A 111 -17.08 -20.38 9.37
N ALA A 112 -16.42 -19.25 9.56
CA ALA A 112 -15.45 -19.00 10.63
C ALA A 112 -14.43 -20.16 10.75
N ALA A 113 -13.92 -20.66 9.61
CA ALA A 113 -13.02 -21.80 9.56
C ALA A 113 -11.63 -21.36 9.07
N PHE A 114 -10.58 -21.88 9.70
CA PHE A 114 -9.21 -21.76 9.20
C PHE A 114 -8.82 -23.04 8.47
N VAL A 115 -8.38 -22.88 7.23
CA VAL A 115 -7.80 -23.97 6.42
C VAL A 115 -6.30 -23.73 6.32
N PRO A 116 -5.46 -24.58 6.93
CA PRO A 116 -4.01 -24.46 6.83
C PRO A 116 -3.55 -24.79 5.41
N ASP A 117 -2.68 -23.94 4.87
CA ASP A 117 -2.04 -24.10 3.56
C ASP A 117 -0.70 -23.34 3.58
N ALA A 118 0.30 -23.96 4.20
CA ALA A 118 1.62 -23.37 4.34
C ALA A 118 2.35 -23.37 3.00
N THR A 119 2.48 -22.22 2.39
CA THR A 119 3.10 -22.06 1.08
C THR A 119 3.79 -20.70 0.94
N THR A 120 4.57 -20.54 -0.10
CA THR A 120 5.15 -19.26 -0.51
C THR A 120 4.46 -18.78 -1.77
N GLU A 121 3.74 -17.65 -1.67
CA GLU A 121 3.11 -16.99 -2.82
C GLU A 121 3.99 -15.86 -3.34
N ASN A 122 4.12 -15.79 -4.67
CA ASN A 122 4.75 -14.67 -5.35
C ASN A 122 3.68 -13.90 -6.13
N VAL A 123 3.40 -12.69 -5.69
CA VAL A 123 2.40 -11.81 -6.30
C VAL A 123 3.10 -10.67 -7.02
N ARG A 124 2.74 -10.44 -8.27
CA ARG A 124 3.34 -9.41 -9.13
C ARG A 124 2.47 -8.15 -9.09
N PHE A 125 2.91 -7.15 -8.33
CA PHE A 125 2.21 -5.87 -8.21
C PHE A 125 2.60 -4.95 -9.36
N ARG A 126 1.63 -4.56 -10.18
CA ARG A 126 1.79 -3.53 -11.21
C ARG A 126 1.55 -2.16 -10.59
N VAL A 127 2.53 -1.29 -10.72
CA VAL A 127 2.54 0.05 -10.13
C VAL A 127 2.71 1.07 -11.24
N LYS A 128 1.81 2.04 -11.30
CA LYS A 128 1.82 3.12 -12.32
C LYS A 128 1.94 4.49 -11.69
N GLY A 129 2.59 5.39 -12.41
CA GLY A 129 2.61 6.82 -12.11
C GLY A 129 1.30 7.47 -12.52
N VAL A 130 0.42 7.77 -11.56
CA VAL A 130 -0.88 8.39 -11.77
C VAL A 130 -0.90 9.75 -11.06
N ARG A 131 -1.15 10.84 -11.79
CA ARG A 131 -1.23 12.20 -11.22
C ARG A 131 -0.03 12.54 -10.32
N SER A 132 1.18 12.29 -10.82
CA SER A 132 2.45 12.51 -10.12
C SER A 132 2.67 11.67 -8.85
N LYS A 133 1.96 10.55 -8.70
CA LYS A 133 2.15 9.59 -7.59
C LYS A 133 2.16 8.17 -8.14
N TRP A 134 2.97 7.31 -7.53
CA TRP A 134 2.90 5.89 -7.79
C TRP A 134 1.66 5.29 -7.12
N ARG A 135 0.94 4.44 -7.85
CA ARG A 135 -0.22 3.70 -7.35
C ARG A 135 -0.19 2.27 -7.82
N ILE A 136 -0.61 1.36 -6.98
CA ILE A 136 -0.85 -0.03 -7.34
C ILE A 136 -2.13 -0.07 -8.15
N VAL A 137 -2.07 -0.63 -9.35
CA VAL A 137 -3.23 -0.79 -10.24
C VAL A 137 -3.74 -2.23 -10.28
N GLU A 138 -2.85 -3.20 -10.07
CA GLU A 138 -3.16 -4.64 -10.00
C GLU A 138 -2.05 -5.45 -9.32
N PRO A 139 -2.33 -6.68 -8.86
CA PRO A 139 -3.65 -7.29 -8.83
C PRO A 139 -4.49 -6.80 -7.66
N VAL A 140 -5.81 -6.94 -7.75
CA VAL A 140 -6.71 -6.83 -6.60
C VAL A 140 -6.88 -8.24 -6.05
N ILE A 141 -6.28 -8.52 -4.89
CA ILE A 141 -6.21 -9.84 -4.25
C ILE A 141 -6.92 -9.85 -2.90
N PRO A 142 -7.29 -11.00 -2.33
CA PRO A 142 -7.84 -11.08 -0.97
C PRO A 142 -6.91 -10.42 0.06
N PRO A 143 -7.43 -9.93 1.20
CA PRO A 143 -6.63 -9.37 2.28
C PRO A 143 -5.58 -10.38 2.77
N HIS A 144 -4.34 -9.91 2.99
CA HIS A 144 -3.23 -10.68 3.54
C HIS A 144 -2.90 -10.16 4.93
N ILE A 145 -3.35 -10.85 5.97
CA ILE A 145 -3.29 -10.39 7.36
C ILE A 145 -2.29 -11.23 8.15
N GLY A 146 -1.47 -10.56 8.95
CA GLY A 146 -0.52 -11.24 9.85
C GLY A 146 -1.25 -12.07 10.91
N LEU A 147 -0.71 -13.26 11.24
CA LEU A 147 -1.31 -14.22 12.17
C LEU A 147 -1.76 -13.57 13.50
N ASN A 148 -0.88 -12.82 14.15
CA ASN A 148 -1.22 -12.18 15.44
C ASN A 148 -2.37 -11.19 15.30
N ARG A 149 -2.38 -10.40 14.22
CA ARG A 149 -3.48 -9.47 13.96
C ARG A 149 -4.78 -10.20 13.64
N MET A 150 -4.73 -11.32 12.92
CA MET A 150 -5.91 -12.14 12.66
C MET A 150 -6.50 -12.71 13.96
N ILE A 151 -5.67 -13.17 14.88
CA ILE A 151 -6.10 -13.63 16.22
C ILE A 151 -6.80 -12.49 16.98
N ASP A 152 -6.26 -11.27 16.96
CA ASP A 152 -6.86 -10.11 17.60
C ASP A 152 -8.22 -9.75 16.97
N LEU A 153 -8.32 -9.75 15.62
CA LEU A 153 -9.58 -9.48 14.91
C LEU A 153 -10.65 -10.50 15.25
N VAL A 154 -10.31 -11.79 15.31
CA VAL A 154 -11.25 -12.85 15.70
C VAL A 154 -11.72 -12.65 17.14
N ARG A 155 -10.83 -12.31 18.06
CA ARG A 155 -11.18 -12.02 19.46
C ARG A 155 -12.09 -10.79 19.57
N GLU A 156 -11.80 -9.71 18.80
CA GLU A 156 -12.66 -8.52 18.77
C GLU A 156 -14.05 -8.85 18.22
N ALA A 157 -14.14 -9.71 17.19
CA ALA A 157 -15.39 -10.17 16.61
C ALA A 157 -16.19 -11.04 17.61
N GLU A 158 -15.51 -11.98 18.30
CA GLU A 158 -16.10 -12.85 19.32
C GLU A 158 -16.78 -12.03 20.45
N VAL A 159 -16.10 -10.99 20.94
CA VAL A 159 -16.64 -10.11 22.01
C VAL A 159 -17.88 -9.33 21.55
N LYS A 160 -17.94 -8.97 20.28
CA LYS A 160 -19.04 -8.17 19.70
C LYS A 160 -20.21 -9.03 19.20
N GLU A 161 -20.03 -10.34 19.03
CA GLU A 161 -21.03 -11.24 18.45
C GLU A 161 -22.15 -11.55 19.46
N PRO A 162 -23.38 -11.13 19.20
CA PRO A 162 -24.52 -11.40 20.12
C PRO A 162 -25.01 -12.83 20.02
N ASP A 163 -24.90 -13.48 18.88
CA ASP A 163 -25.33 -14.85 18.63
C ASP A 163 -24.40 -15.85 19.32
N ALA A 164 -24.94 -16.73 20.17
CA ALA A 164 -24.13 -17.65 20.96
C ALA A 164 -23.44 -18.73 20.10
N GLU A 165 -24.07 -19.19 19.02
CA GLU A 165 -23.54 -20.22 18.15
C GLU A 165 -22.39 -19.65 17.31
N LYS A 166 -22.56 -18.48 16.71
CA LYS A 166 -21.51 -17.78 15.98
C LYS A 166 -20.34 -17.42 16.87
N ARG A 167 -20.60 -16.94 18.09
CA ARG A 167 -19.55 -16.66 19.08
C ARG A 167 -18.75 -17.90 19.43
N ALA A 168 -19.40 -19.06 19.62
CA ALA A 168 -18.71 -20.33 19.85
C ALA A 168 -17.82 -20.71 18.64
N GLY A 169 -18.31 -20.52 17.41
CA GLY A 169 -17.51 -20.71 16.19
C GLY A 169 -16.27 -19.82 16.14
N LEU A 170 -16.41 -18.53 16.48
CA LEU A 170 -15.27 -17.59 16.55
C LEU A 170 -14.27 -17.98 17.64
N ALA A 171 -14.74 -18.47 18.81
CA ALA A 171 -13.84 -18.97 19.85
C ALA A 171 -13.01 -20.16 19.37
N VAL A 172 -13.64 -21.13 18.68
CA VAL A 172 -12.94 -22.28 18.07
C VAL A 172 -11.92 -21.83 17.02
N LEU A 173 -12.29 -20.89 16.16
CA LEU A 173 -11.38 -20.29 15.18
C LEU A 173 -10.17 -19.64 15.87
N GLY A 174 -10.40 -18.85 16.92
CA GLY A 174 -9.34 -18.21 17.70
C GLY A 174 -8.36 -19.21 18.31
N GLU A 175 -8.87 -20.32 18.89
CA GLU A 175 -8.04 -21.41 19.41
C GLU A 175 -7.24 -22.10 18.30
N THR A 176 -7.84 -22.30 17.13
CA THR A 176 -7.17 -22.92 15.98
C THR A 176 -6.01 -22.06 15.50
N LEU A 177 -6.24 -20.74 15.34
CA LEU A 177 -5.20 -19.82 14.91
C LEU A 177 -4.02 -19.73 15.90
N ARG A 178 -4.27 -19.80 17.21
CA ARG A 178 -3.20 -19.81 18.24
C ARG A 178 -2.31 -21.05 18.18
N LYS A 179 -2.79 -22.15 17.61
CA LYS A 179 -2.02 -23.39 17.43
C LYS A 179 -1.19 -23.41 16.15
N VAL A 180 -1.44 -22.46 15.24
CA VAL A 180 -0.63 -22.33 14.01
C VAL A 180 0.79 -21.95 14.40
N LYS A 181 1.73 -22.78 13.99
CA LYS A 181 3.15 -22.49 14.16
C LYS A 181 3.66 -21.73 12.93
N PRO A 182 4.33 -20.57 13.14
CA PRO A 182 4.97 -19.83 12.07
C PRO A 182 6.22 -20.54 11.53
#